data_8da3112cbc7dc0aa0b608d55cf1f517a
#
_entry.id   8da3112cbc7dc0aa0b608d55cf1f517a
#
_cell.length_a   1.000
_cell.length_b   1.000
_cell.length_c   1.000
_cell.angle_alpha   90.00
_cell.angle_beta   90.00
_cell.angle_gamma   90.00
#
_symmetry.space_group_name_H-M   'P 1'
#
loop_
_entity.id
_entity.type
_entity.pdbx_description
1 polymer ?
#
loop_
_entity_poly.entity_id
_entity_poly.type
_entity_poly.pdbx_seq_one_letter_code
_entity_poly.pdbx_strand_id
1 'polypeptide(L)'
;DALGVYQLASLLMELDTSDEASRILCADALYQMGWVEEAHKLLSLALSRNPQRSPILARLALLQLKKGFMYDGNQLLKKVIKLGDTSCLLPIMDIFKDEDRKLMQTHCRSRALSILKNKREDADIKEAIAYLSFAIIASGGYAEDCLLIRAQCYGHLGQKKTAIFDFNAVLKEDPGNVHALSGRGLIYLALKQQKEAVQDLILALKAEAGMVIPAILSLKHEAQELVAQWLLQHSRTVLAELVATKDFSKEERTLRDLLVIAGALIKVRKEAQYHTFYTDVLIANGRYEEALAHLQEAFGHSLADELASARLAVLQLKKRNVPAAAHSFSILAKKDERELEFLLNFVDAKQQQHLSQVAAQEGNVLIKGYHYKKALGYFTLAILTSKDNPRYLRQRAACFMHLKKYDKALKDMEKVIEKHGCNSLRTRVQDHCSKGYLLLSVSEEGAAVKQYIEALQLDESTALCSIMNGSGSENVAKTFHKIAQCNFESQHYEEAWKITDYGLKIDQNNPDLKKLKTRLKREASGCSIH
;
A
#
# COMPACT_ATOMS: atom_id res chain seq x y z
N ASP A 1 30.81 30.34 43.03
CA ASP A 1 30.65 31.18 44.25
C ASP A 1 30.00 32.52 43.88
N ALA A 2 28.72 32.69 44.24
CA ALA A 2 27.92 33.86 43.89
C ALA A 2 28.47 35.15 44.51
N LEU A 3 29.05 35.05 45.74
CA LEU A 3 29.63 36.20 46.42
C LEU A 3 30.86 36.73 45.68
N GLY A 4 31.75 35.87 45.23
CA GLY A 4 32.93 36.25 44.45
C GLY A 4 32.53 36.88 43.09
N VAL A 5 31.51 36.37 42.42
CA VAL A 5 30.97 36.99 41.19
C VAL A 5 30.39 38.36 41.47
N TYR A 6 29.63 38.51 42.57
CA TYR A 6 29.09 39.82 42.99
C TYR A 6 30.22 40.86 43.28
N GLN A 7 31.22 40.46 44.00
CA GLN A 7 32.36 41.36 44.33
C GLN A 7 33.09 41.79 43.05
N LEU A 8 33.43 40.86 42.19
CA LEU A 8 34.08 41.14 40.90
C LEU A 8 33.25 42.05 40.01
N ALA A 9 31.98 41.73 39.86
CA ALA A 9 31.05 42.49 39.02
C ALA A 9 30.82 43.90 39.56
N SER A 10 30.76 44.04 40.88
CA SER A 10 30.66 45.35 41.53
C SER A 10 31.90 46.22 41.29
N LEU A 11 33.12 45.65 41.39
CA LEU A 11 34.37 46.38 41.07
C LEU A 11 34.40 46.77 39.57
N LEU A 12 33.98 45.92 38.67
CA LEU A 12 33.90 46.23 37.24
C LEU A 12 32.93 47.39 36.98
N MET A 13 31.79 47.44 37.69
CA MET A 13 30.80 48.51 37.58
C MET A 13 31.33 49.86 38.13
N GLU A 14 32.20 49.82 39.10
CA GLU A 14 32.88 51.02 39.60
C GLU A 14 33.92 51.58 38.62
N LEU A 15 34.61 50.68 37.90
CA LEU A 15 35.57 51.04 36.86
C LEU A 15 34.91 51.58 35.60
N ASP A 16 33.81 50.93 35.17
CA ASP A 16 33.00 51.36 34.03
C ASP A 16 31.50 51.31 34.37
N THR A 17 30.96 52.47 34.67
CA THR A 17 29.56 52.65 35.03
C THR A 17 28.61 52.39 33.82
N SER A 18 29.15 52.30 32.62
CA SER A 18 28.39 52.03 31.39
C SER A 18 28.35 50.53 31.06
N ASP A 19 29.19 49.70 31.69
CA ASP A 19 29.24 48.26 31.41
C ASP A 19 27.95 47.54 31.87
N GLU A 20 27.17 47.17 30.88
CA GLU A 20 25.91 46.49 31.09
C GLU A 20 26.08 45.01 31.45
N ALA A 21 27.10 44.35 30.92
CA ALA A 21 27.38 42.95 31.19
C ALA A 21 27.71 42.74 32.70
N SER A 22 28.50 43.63 33.28
CA SER A 22 28.81 43.61 34.72
C SER A 22 27.56 43.83 35.58
N ARG A 23 26.61 44.68 35.14
CA ARG A 23 25.32 44.85 35.84
C ARG A 23 24.46 43.60 35.82
N ILE A 24 24.40 42.93 34.69
CA ILE A 24 23.65 41.68 34.57
C ILE A 24 24.28 40.62 35.47
N LEU A 25 25.59 40.45 35.42
CA LEU A 25 26.31 39.51 36.30
C LEU A 25 26.11 39.82 37.79
N CYS A 26 26.16 41.10 38.18
CA CYS A 26 25.88 41.52 39.52
C CYS A 26 24.44 41.18 39.97
N ALA A 27 23.46 41.45 39.11
CA ALA A 27 22.06 41.11 39.39
C ALA A 27 21.85 39.60 39.51
N ASP A 28 22.49 38.81 38.65
CA ASP A 28 22.42 37.34 38.67
C ASP A 28 23.02 36.78 39.97
N ALA A 29 24.15 37.33 40.42
CA ALA A 29 24.78 36.98 41.70
C ALA A 29 23.90 37.36 42.89
N LEU A 30 23.30 38.55 42.89
CA LEU A 30 22.34 38.98 43.91
C LEU A 30 21.15 38.04 44.02
N TYR A 31 20.60 37.64 42.88
CA TYR A 31 19.52 36.66 42.86
C TYR A 31 19.93 35.30 43.45
N GLN A 32 21.13 34.79 43.09
CA GLN A 32 21.65 33.53 43.61
C GLN A 32 21.90 33.57 45.14
N MET A 33 22.26 34.73 45.67
CA MET A 33 22.39 34.96 47.12
C MET A 33 21.05 35.14 47.83
N GLY A 34 19.94 35.21 47.10
CA GLY A 34 18.59 35.40 47.64
C GLY A 34 18.14 36.86 47.77
N TRP A 35 18.96 37.83 47.33
CA TRP A 35 18.66 39.26 47.39
C TRP A 35 17.88 39.72 46.16
N VAL A 36 16.63 39.22 46.08
CA VAL A 36 15.76 39.34 44.90
C VAL A 36 15.36 40.81 44.64
N GLU A 37 15.11 41.58 45.69
CA GLU A 37 14.71 42.98 45.54
C GLU A 37 15.84 43.85 45.01
N GLU A 38 17.07 43.61 45.49
CA GLU A 38 18.27 44.31 45.02
C GLU A 38 18.58 43.95 43.57
N ALA A 39 18.47 42.68 43.21
CA ALA A 39 18.59 42.22 41.81
C ALA A 39 17.56 42.92 40.92
N HIS A 40 16.31 43.00 41.36
CA HIS A 40 15.24 43.67 40.62
C HIS A 40 15.51 45.17 40.42
N LYS A 41 15.93 45.87 41.48
CA LYS A 41 16.29 47.30 41.40
C LYS A 41 17.40 47.55 40.39
N LEU A 42 18.46 46.75 40.46
CA LEU A 42 19.61 46.87 39.57
C LEU A 42 19.23 46.65 38.10
N LEU A 43 18.46 45.64 37.82
CA LEU A 43 17.97 45.34 36.46
C LEU A 43 16.98 46.42 35.98
N SER A 44 16.11 46.97 36.84
CA SER A 44 15.22 48.07 36.49
C SER A 44 15.96 49.33 36.12
N LEU A 45 17.05 49.65 36.86
CA LEU A 45 17.93 50.76 36.54
C LEU A 45 18.65 50.53 35.18
N ALA A 46 19.13 49.30 34.95
CA ALA A 46 19.73 48.94 33.66
C ALA A 46 18.74 49.06 32.49
N LEU A 47 17.48 48.64 32.69
CA LEU A 47 16.43 48.79 31.70
C LEU A 47 16.10 50.26 31.38
N SER A 48 16.12 51.15 32.38
CA SER A 48 15.89 52.58 32.15
C SER A 48 16.91 53.22 31.22
N ARG A 49 18.13 52.69 31.18
CA ARG A 49 19.20 53.13 30.27
C ARG A 49 19.10 52.53 28.88
N ASN A 50 18.69 51.27 28.80
CA ASN A 50 18.50 50.54 27.53
C ASN A 50 17.20 49.74 27.54
N PRO A 51 16.08 50.36 27.13
CA PRO A 51 14.71 49.74 27.23
C PRO A 51 14.46 48.52 26.35
N GLN A 52 15.35 48.22 25.39
CA GLN A 52 15.17 47.13 24.43
C GLN A 52 16.17 45.99 24.61
N ARG A 53 16.78 45.87 25.80
CA ARG A 53 17.76 44.83 26.07
C ARG A 53 17.10 43.51 26.50
N SER A 54 17.03 42.55 25.59
CA SER A 54 16.36 41.25 25.79
C SER A 54 16.87 40.50 27.04
N PRO A 55 18.16 40.40 27.33
CA PRO A 55 18.64 39.74 28.55
C PRO A 55 18.13 40.36 29.86
N ILE A 56 18.00 41.66 29.92
CA ILE A 56 17.45 42.38 31.08
C ILE A 56 15.93 42.16 31.17
N LEU A 57 15.23 42.31 30.07
CA LEU A 57 13.77 42.11 29.99
C LEU A 57 13.38 40.71 30.44
N ALA A 58 14.09 39.67 29.99
CA ALA A 58 13.80 38.28 30.34
C ALA A 58 14.00 38.01 31.85
N ARG A 59 15.07 38.55 32.46
CA ARG A 59 15.32 38.40 33.89
C ARG A 59 14.28 39.13 34.72
N LEU A 60 13.94 40.36 34.34
CA LEU A 60 12.89 41.13 35.01
C LEU A 60 11.52 40.45 34.87
N ALA A 61 11.21 39.91 33.74
CA ALA A 61 9.96 39.16 33.55
C ALA A 61 9.86 38.02 34.55
N LEU A 62 10.91 37.22 34.71
CA LEU A 62 10.92 36.12 35.67
C LEU A 62 10.79 36.62 37.12
N LEU A 63 11.50 37.68 37.51
CA LEU A 63 11.40 38.26 38.85
C LEU A 63 9.99 38.83 39.12
N GLN A 64 9.34 39.44 38.15
CA GLN A 64 7.97 39.89 38.29
C GLN A 64 6.99 38.73 38.46
N LEU A 65 7.13 37.65 37.69
CA LEU A 65 6.34 36.43 37.87
C LEU A 65 6.53 35.83 39.26
N LYS A 66 7.79 35.81 39.77
CA LYS A 66 8.11 35.32 41.10
C LYS A 66 7.41 36.13 42.19
N LYS A 67 7.31 37.45 42.03
CA LYS A 67 6.58 38.34 42.93
C LYS A 67 5.07 38.28 42.81
N GLY A 68 4.53 37.51 41.85
CA GLY A 68 3.11 37.40 41.58
C GLY A 68 2.54 38.49 40.65
N PHE A 69 3.39 39.36 40.09
CA PHE A 69 2.95 40.40 39.14
C PHE A 69 2.85 39.83 37.72
N MET A 70 1.83 39.01 37.47
CA MET A 70 1.64 38.28 36.21
C MET A 70 1.47 39.19 35.01
N TYR A 71 0.79 40.31 35.19
CA TYR A 71 0.56 41.27 34.09
C TYR A 71 1.86 41.93 33.66
N ASP A 72 2.65 42.47 34.63
CA ASP A 72 3.89 43.14 34.34
C ASP A 72 4.94 42.20 33.76
N GLY A 73 5.06 40.99 34.32
CA GLY A 73 5.88 39.93 33.78
C GLY A 73 5.53 39.59 32.33
N ASN A 74 4.23 39.49 32.04
CA ASN A 74 3.77 39.24 30.67
C ASN A 74 4.05 40.38 29.70
N GLN A 75 3.96 41.65 30.13
CA GLN A 75 4.30 42.80 29.29
C GLN A 75 5.78 42.81 28.91
N LEU A 76 6.66 42.43 29.85
CA LEU A 76 8.08 42.28 29.58
C LEU A 76 8.39 41.14 28.61
N LEU A 77 7.74 39.98 28.77
CA LEU A 77 7.85 38.85 27.81
C LEU A 77 7.39 39.23 26.41
N LYS A 78 6.28 39.98 26.28
CA LYS A 78 5.83 40.51 24.98
C LYS A 78 6.86 41.40 24.31
N LYS A 79 7.59 42.22 25.05
CA LYS A 79 8.71 43.02 24.50
C LYS A 79 9.81 42.12 23.97
N VAL A 80 10.19 41.07 24.71
CA VAL A 80 11.19 40.09 24.24
C VAL A 80 10.74 39.39 22.97
N ILE A 81 9.47 38.97 22.89
CA ILE A 81 8.90 38.35 21.70
C ILE A 81 8.98 39.30 20.48
N LYS A 82 8.64 40.56 20.66
CA LYS A 82 8.72 41.56 19.59
C LYS A 82 10.14 41.79 19.09
N LEU A 83 11.13 41.66 19.98
CA LEU A 83 12.55 41.79 19.62
C LEU A 83 13.10 40.55 18.89
N GLY A 84 12.40 39.41 18.98
CA GLY A 84 12.76 38.17 18.27
C GLY A 84 13.99 37.45 18.85
N ASP A 85 14.51 37.86 20.00
CA ASP A 85 15.69 37.27 20.63
C ASP A 85 15.28 36.23 21.69
N THR A 86 15.25 34.98 21.29
CA THR A 86 14.98 33.84 22.20
C THR A 86 16.24 33.36 22.92
N SER A 87 17.43 33.71 22.43
CA SER A 87 18.70 33.27 23.00
C SER A 87 18.97 33.88 24.39
N CYS A 88 18.33 35.02 24.69
CA CYS A 88 18.43 35.67 25.99
C CYS A 88 17.93 34.84 27.16
N LEU A 89 17.17 33.78 26.92
CA LEU A 89 16.66 32.89 27.96
C LEU A 89 17.65 31.77 28.33
N LEU A 90 18.62 31.46 27.48
CA LEU A 90 19.56 30.37 27.73
C LEU A 90 20.39 30.59 29.04
N PRO A 91 20.96 31.79 29.31
CA PRO A 91 21.68 32.02 30.57
C PRO A 91 20.80 31.88 31.81
N ILE A 92 19.48 32.09 31.68
CA ILE A 92 18.53 31.96 32.79
C ILE A 92 18.49 30.52 33.32
N MET A 93 18.73 29.56 32.49
CA MET A 93 18.74 28.14 32.86
C MET A 93 19.80 27.80 33.89
N ASP A 94 20.96 28.43 33.81
CA ASP A 94 22.08 28.19 34.72
C ASP A 94 22.00 29.04 35.99
N ILE A 95 21.29 30.16 35.94
CA ILE A 95 21.27 31.16 36.99
C ILE A 95 20.08 30.98 37.92
N PHE A 96 18.89 30.76 37.37
CA PHE A 96 17.63 30.72 38.11
C PHE A 96 17.31 29.32 38.64
N LYS A 97 16.71 29.26 39.86
CA LYS A 97 16.29 28.01 40.50
C LYS A 97 15.18 27.32 39.70
N ASP A 98 15.08 26.00 39.81
CA ASP A 98 14.08 25.18 39.12
C ASP A 98 12.65 25.63 39.41
N GLU A 99 12.36 26.07 40.64
CA GLU A 99 11.03 26.54 41.02
C GLU A 99 10.61 27.79 40.22
N ASP A 100 11.53 28.74 40.08
CA ASP A 100 11.29 29.99 39.35
C ASP A 100 11.19 29.74 37.84
N ARG A 101 11.99 28.83 37.32
CA ARG A 101 11.89 28.38 35.91
C ARG A 101 10.55 27.71 35.61
N LYS A 102 10.03 26.89 36.55
CA LYS A 102 8.69 26.28 36.43
C LYS A 102 7.58 27.33 36.42
N LEU A 103 7.72 28.44 37.15
CA LEU A 103 6.77 29.56 37.08
C LEU A 103 6.72 30.16 35.66
N MET A 104 7.87 30.41 35.05
CA MET A 104 7.95 30.91 33.68
C MET A 104 7.38 29.90 32.69
N GLN A 105 7.72 28.62 32.81
CA GLN A 105 7.19 27.55 31.98
C GLN A 105 5.65 27.51 32.05
N THR A 106 5.09 27.49 33.25
CA THR A 106 3.63 27.42 33.47
C THR A 106 2.94 28.65 32.93
N HIS A 107 3.48 29.84 33.18
CA HIS A 107 2.93 31.11 32.69
C HIS A 107 2.94 31.16 31.15
N CYS A 108 4.08 30.87 30.53
CA CYS A 108 4.19 30.87 29.06
C CYS A 108 3.28 29.85 28.41
N ARG A 109 3.19 28.63 28.95
CA ARG A 109 2.28 27.59 28.49
C ARG A 109 0.83 28.06 28.58
N SER A 110 0.40 28.57 29.75
CA SER A 110 -0.97 29.05 29.96
C SER A 110 -1.33 30.20 29.03
N ARG A 111 -0.37 31.09 28.79
CA ARG A 111 -0.56 32.22 27.88
C ARG A 111 -0.71 31.78 26.44
N ALA A 112 0.13 30.87 25.98
CA ALA A 112 0.02 30.28 24.63
C ALA A 112 -1.34 29.61 24.42
N LEU A 113 -1.78 28.78 25.37
CA LEU A 113 -3.09 28.13 25.31
C LEU A 113 -4.25 29.12 25.28
N SER A 114 -4.17 30.22 26.07
CA SER A 114 -5.17 31.28 26.06
C SER A 114 -5.25 31.98 24.70
N ILE A 115 -4.11 32.25 24.05
CA ILE A 115 -4.05 32.83 22.71
C ILE A 115 -4.72 31.89 21.70
N LEU A 116 -4.31 30.62 21.68
CA LEU A 116 -4.80 29.62 20.73
C LEU A 116 -6.30 29.30 20.89
N LYS A 117 -6.85 29.46 22.12
CA LYS A 117 -8.28 29.28 22.39
C LYS A 117 -9.13 30.41 21.81
N ASN A 118 -8.64 31.64 21.90
CA ASN A 118 -9.43 32.84 21.62
C ASN A 118 -9.19 33.42 20.21
N LYS A 119 -8.04 33.17 19.63
CA LYS A 119 -7.59 33.75 18.36
C LYS A 119 -6.89 32.72 17.49
N ARG A 120 -7.07 32.79 16.18
CA ARG A 120 -6.52 31.83 15.22
C ARG A 120 -5.89 32.49 13.98
N GLU A 121 -5.55 33.78 14.09
CA GLU A 121 -4.79 34.45 13.02
C GLU A 121 -3.32 34.02 13.05
N ASP A 122 -2.65 34.08 11.92
CA ASP A 122 -1.23 33.69 11.82
C ASP A 122 -0.33 34.47 12.78
N ALA A 123 -0.64 35.72 13.04
CA ALA A 123 0.09 36.54 14.01
C ALA A 123 -0.04 36.01 15.43
N ASP A 124 -1.25 35.61 15.83
CA ASP A 124 -1.52 35.05 17.15
C ASP A 124 -0.85 33.68 17.32
N ILE A 125 -0.85 32.85 16.27
CA ILE A 125 -0.16 31.57 16.27
C ILE A 125 1.37 31.76 16.43
N LYS A 126 1.96 32.74 15.76
CA LYS A 126 3.37 33.08 15.91
C LYS A 126 3.70 33.58 17.32
N GLU A 127 2.82 34.40 17.94
CA GLU A 127 2.98 34.81 19.34
C GLU A 127 2.91 33.58 20.28
N ALA A 128 1.98 32.66 20.05
CA ALA A 128 1.87 31.43 20.83
C ALA A 128 3.12 30.55 20.70
N ILE A 129 3.67 30.41 19.49
CA ILE A 129 4.93 29.67 19.25
C ILE A 129 6.08 30.27 20.07
N ALA A 130 6.17 31.59 20.15
CA ALA A 130 7.22 32.25 20.93
C ALA A 130 7.07 31.95 22.45
N TYR A 131 5.86 32.03 23.01
CA TYR A 131 5.61 31.65 24.39
C TYR A 131 5.91 30.17 24.65
N LEU A 132 5.54 29.27 23.73
CA LEU A 132 5.84 27.84 23.85
C LEU A 132 7.35 27.58 23.79
N SER A 133 8.08 28.30 22.93
CA SER A 133 9.54 28.23 22.86
C SER A 133 10.18 28.67 24.16
N PHE A 134 9.68 29.72 24.80
CA PHE A 134 10.11 30.15 26.11
C PHE A 134 9.85 29.09 27.18
N ALA A 135 8.67 28.48 27.17
CA ALA A 135 8.34 27.40 28.09
C ALA A 135 9.27 26.17 27.92
N ILE A 136 9.60 25.82 26.68
CA ILE A 136 10.52 24.70 26.38
C ILE A 136 11.92 25.01 26.87
N ILE A 137 12.43 26.20 26.62
CA ILE A 137 13.75 26.63 27.13
C ILE A 137 13.76 26.63 28.67
N ALA A 138 12.75 27.18 29.32
CA ALA A 138 12.62 27.21 30.76
C ALA A 138 12.54 25.83 31.43
N SER A 139 12.09 24.81 30.68
CA SER A 139 12.05 23.42 31.14
C SER A 139 13.36 22.63 30.97
N GLY A 140 14.38 23.24 30.40
CA GLY A 140 15.65 22.56 30.10
C GLY A 140 15.74 21.99 28.70
N GLY A 141 14.88 22.43 27.81
CA GLY A 141 14.86 22.02 26.39
C GLY A 141 13.86 20.92 26.04
N TYR A 142 13.23 20.30 27.04
CA TYR A 142 12.18 19.30 26.81
C TYR A 142 10.93 19.56 27.66
N ALA A 143 9.83 19.82 27.01
CA ALA A 143 8.49 19.87 27.60
C ALA A 143 7.51 19.26 26.58
N GLU A 144 7.09 18.04 26.81
CA GLU A 144 6.29 17.26 25.88
C GLU A 144 5.07 18.02 25.36
N ASP A 145 4.22 18.48 26.28
CA ASP A 145 3.00 19.24 25.93
C ASP A 145 3.29 20.47 25.08
N CYS A 146 4.34 21.22 25.44
CA CYS A 146 4.71 22.44 24.72
C CYS A 146 5.26 22.14 23.32
N LEU A 147 6.06 21.08 23.19
CA LEU A 147 6.57 20.60 21.89
C LEU A 147 5.43 20.15 20.98
N LEU A 148 4.47 19.37 21.49
CA LEU A 148 3.31 18.90 20.72
C LEU A 148 2.45 20.07 20.22
N ILE A 149 2.14 21.03 21.09
CA ILE A 149 1.32 22.20 20.73
C ILE A 149 2.09 23.09 19.75
N ARG A 150 3.39 23.30 19.95
CA ARG A 150 4.22 24.09 19.04
C ARG A 150 4.33 23.45 17.66
N ALA A 151 4.48 22.12 17.59
CA ALA A 151 4.48 21.37 16.34
C ALA A 151 3.15 21.54 15.57
N GLN A 152 2.01 21.49 16.27
CA GLN A 152 0.70 21.75 15.66
C GLN A 152 0.61 23.18 15.12
N CYS A 153 1.09 24.17 15.87
CA CYS A 153 1.16 25.56 15.43
C CYS A 153 2.01 25.73 14.16
N TYR A 154 3.19 25.11 14.11
CA TYR A 154 4.02 25.10 12.90
C TYR A 154 3.31 24.45 11.71
N GLY A 155 2.58 23.37 11.96
CA GLY A 155 1.75 22.70 10.94
C GLY A 155 0.69 23.64 10.34
N HIS A 156 0.00 24.39 11.18
CA HIS A 156 -0.97 25.41 10.74
C HIS A 156 -0.36 26.53 9.90
N LEU A 157 0.84 26.97 10.25
CA LEU A 157 1.58 27.99 9.50
C LEU A 157 2.25 27.45 8.22
N GLY A 158 2.07 26.17 7.89
CA GLY A 158 2.69 25.54 6.73
C GLY A 158 4.19 25.22 6.92
N GLN A 159 4.76 25.44 8.10
CA GLN A 159 6.15 25.11 8.41
C GLN A 159 6.33 23.64 8.79
N LYS A 160 6.06 22.78 7.82
CA LYS A 160 5.93 21.32 8.01
C LYS A 160 7.22 20.67 8.52
N LYS A 161 8.39 21.07 8.02
CA LYS A 161 9.68 20.51 8.45
C LYS A 161 9.98 20.82 9.91
N THR A 162 9.68 22.05 10.34
CA THR A 162 9.86 22.48 11.74
C THR A 162 8.90 21.72 12.66
N ALA A 163 7.67 21.50 12.24
CA ALA A 163 6.70 20.68 12.98
C ALA A 163 7.21 19.24 13.18
N ILE A 164 7.76 18.63 12.14
CA ILE A 164 8.35 17.27 12.23
C ILE A 164 9.50 17.24 13.24
N PHE A 165 10.32 18.29 13.29
CA PHE A 165 11.43 18.35 14.25
C PHE A 165 10.94 18.27 15.70
N ASP A 166 9.89 19.02 16.06
CA ASP A 166 9.30 18.99 17.39
C ASP A 166 8.64 17.64 17.72
N PHE A 167 7.93 17.05 16.76
CA PHE A 167 7.38 15.69 16.93
C PHE A 167 8.49 14.65 17.12
N ASN A 168 9.58 14.75 16.37
CA ASN A 168 10.72 13.86 16.51
C ASN A 168 11.38 13.98 17.91
N ALA A 169 11.42 15.19 18.48
CA ALA A 169 11.93 15.39 19.83
C ALA A 169 11.09 14.64 20.86
N VAL A 170 9.77 14.66 20.72
CA VAL A 170 8.86 13.90 21.59
C VAL A 170 9.03 12.39 21.38
N LEU A 171 9.08 11.93 20.13
CA LEU A 171 9.19 10.50 19.80
C LEU A 171 10.56 9.90 20.14
N LYS A 172 11.57 10.72 20.32
CA LYS A 172 12.88 10.27 20.81
C LYS A 172 12.81 9.83 22.27
N GLU A 173 12.04 10.52 23.10
CA GLU A 173 11.84 10.21 24.52
C GLU A 173 10.73 9.15 24.71
N ASP A 174 9.63 9.29 23.98
CA ASP A 174 8.51 8.34 23.97
C ASP A 174 8.15 7.92 22.53
N PRO A 175 8.72 6.82 22.02
CA PRO A 175 8.43 6.33 20.67
C PRO A 175 6.96 5.91 20.44
N GLY A 176 6.21 5.69 21.50
CA GLY A 176 4.80 5.29 21.47
C GLY A 176 3.81 6.43 21.58
N ASN A 177 4.26 7.67 21.65
CA ASN A 177 3.38 8.82 21.85
C ASN A 177 2.39 9.01 20.71
N VAL A 178 1.11 8.75 21.00
CA VAL A 178 0.03 8.76 20.00
C VAL A 178 -0.19 10.14 19.38
N HIS A 179 -0.11 11.19 20.19
CA HIS A 179 -0.25 12.56 19.69
C HIS A 179 0.86 12.95 18.72
N ALA A 180 2.11 12.58 19.05
CA ALA A 180 3.25 12.86 18.19
C ALA A 180 3.20 12.03 16.90
N LEU A 181 2.87 10.73 16.99
CA LEU A 181 2.75 9.86 15.82
C LEU A 181 1.62 10.33 14.90
N SER A 182 0.42 10.57 15.44
CA SER A 182 -0.71 11.03 14.63
C SER A 182 -0.45 12.40 14.00
N GLY A 183 0.11 13.35 14.78
CA GLY A 183 0.47 14.67 14.29
C GLY A 183 1.51 14.62 13.19
N ARG A 184 2.61 13.88 13.37
CA ARG A 184 3.66 13.72 12.37
C ARG A 184 3.14 13.00 11.12
N GLY A 185 2.33 11.95 11.29
CA GLY A 185 1.69 11.23 10.19
C GLY A 185 0.81 12.13 9.32
N LEU A 186 0.03 13.03 9.93
CA LEU A 186 -0.77 14.02 9.20
C LEU A 186 0.09 15.08 8.49
N ILE A 187 1.22 15.46 9.04
CA ILE A 187 2.18 16.33 8.35
C ILE A 187 2.80 15.61 7.15
N TYR A 188 3.18 14.35 7.28
CA TYR A 188 3.67 13.53 6.16
C TYR A 188 2.61 13.36 5.07
N LEU A 189 1.33 13.19 5.44
CA LEU A 189 0.23 13.21 4.49
C LEU A 189 0.19 14.50 3.67
N ALA A 190 0.30 15.66 4.35
CA ALA A 190 0.33 16.97 3.70
C ALA A 190 1.58 17.19 2.83
N LEU A 191 2.66 16.45 3.08
CA LEU A 191 3.87 16.41 2.25
C LEU A 191 3.80 15.35 1.14
N LYS A 192 2.72 14.58 1.06
CA LYS A 192 2.51 13.44 0.14
C LYS A 192 3.58 12.33 0.29
N GLN A 193 4.12 12.17 1.48
CA GLN A 193 5.04 11.10 1.85
C GLN A 193 4.24 9.90 2.38
N GLN A 194 3.81 9.04 1.45
CA GLN A 194 2.89 7.94 1.75
C GLN A 194 3.45 6.95 2.77
N LYS A 195 4.68 6.52 2.59
CA LYS A 195 5.30 5.48 3.43
C LYS A 195 5.39 5.91 4.89
N GLU A 196 5.91 7.11 5.12
CA GLU A 196 6.10 7.67 6.46
C GLU A 196 4.75 7.98 7.12
N ALA A 197 3.80 8.54 6.36
CA ALA A 197 2.46 8.83 6.87
C ALA A 197 1.73 7.56 7.30
N VAL A 198 1.73 6.53 6.47
CA VAL A 198 1.09 5.24 6.77
C VAL A 198 1.74 4.57 7.98
N GLN A 199 3.06 4.57 8.08
CA GLN A 199 3.78 3.98 9.20
C GLN A 199 3.41 4.62 10.54
N ASP A 200 3.43 5.94 10.61
CA ASP A 200 3.09 6.69 11.82
C ASP A 200 1.61 6.53 12.19
N LEU A 201 0.70 6.63 11.22
CA LEU A 201 -0.74 6.50 11.46
C LEU A 201 -1.13 5.08 11.89
N ILE A 202 -0.50 4.05 11.35
CA ILE A 202 -0.72 2.67 11.80
C ILE A 202 -0.26 2.49 13.24
N LEU A 203 0.92 2.97 13.61
CA LEU A 203 1.40 2.90 14.98
C LEU A 203 0.46 3.65 15.94
N ALA A 204 -0.01 4.83 15.57
CA ALA A 204 -0.96 5.60 16.35
C ALA A 204 -2.32 4.89 16.49
N LEU A 205 -2.86 4.34 15.40
CA LEU A 205 -4.13 3.59 15.41
C LEU A 205 -4.06 2.33 16.29
N LYS A 206 -2.94 1.63 16.25
CA LYS A 206 -2.70 0.44 17.11
C LYS A 206 -2.66 0.79 18.59
N ALA A 207 -2.08 1.94 18.91
CA ALA A 207 -1.97 2.40 20.29
C ALA A 207 -3.31 2.93 20.80
N GLU A 208 -3.97 3.84 20.09
CA GLU A 208 -5.23 4.46 20.52
C GLU A 208 -6.07 4.97 19.35
N ALA A 209 -6.82 4.07 18.71
CA ALA A 209 -7.68 4.39 17.57
C ALA A 209 -8.74 5.45 17.90
N GLY A 210 -9.23 5.49 19.16
CA GLY A 210 -10.23 6.44 19.64
C GLY A 210 -9.81 7.90 19.51
N MET A 211 -8.51 8.20 19.59
CA MET A 211 -7.95 9.54 19.40
C MET A 211 -7.64 9.86 17.95
N VAL A 212 -7.17 8.89 17.20
CA VAL A 212 -6.70 9.10 15.82
C VAL A 212 -7.86 9.27 14.85
N ILE A 213 -8.94 8.50 15.01
CA ILE A 213 -10.12 8.56 14.14
C ILE A 213 -10.74 9.97 14.09
N PRO A 214 -11.02 10.64 15.21
CA PRO A 214 -11.52 12.03 15.19
C PRO A 214 -10.54 13.00 14.51
N ALA A 215 -9.24 12.82 14.69
CA ALA A 215 -8.23 13.64 14.03
C ALA A 215 -8.29 13.49 12.49
N ILE A 216 -8.46 12.27 11.99
CA ILE A 216 -8.65 12.02 10.56
C ILE A 216 -9.98 12.61 10.07
N LEU A 217 -11.06 12.44 10.81
CA LEU A 217 -12.38 12.97 10.47
C LEU A 217 -12.44 14.50 10.44
N SER A 218 -11.54 15.19 11.16
CA SER A 218 -11.42 16.65 11.13
C SER A 218 -10.76 17.18 9.86
N LEU A 219 -10.14 16.32 9.04
CA LEU A 219 -9.50 16.70 7.79
C LEU A 219 -10.53 17.03 6.71
N LYS A 220 -10.11 17.75 5.67
CA LYS A 220 -10.90 17.92 4.44
C LYS A 220 -11.17 16.56 3.79
N HIS A 221 -12.31 16.44 3.12
CA HIS A 221 -12.77 15.20 2.49
C HIS A 221 -11.71 14.53 1.60
N GLU A 222 -11.00 15.31 0.78
CA GLU A 222 -9.94 14.81 -0.10
C GLU A 222 -8.75 14.21 0.68
N ALA A 223 -8.40 14.83 1.81
CA ALA A 223 -7.33 14.31 2.67
C ALA A 223 -7.77 13.05 3.42
N GLN A 224 -9.03 12.98 3.88
CA GLN A 224 -9.60 11.76 4.46
C GLN A 224 -9.58 10.60 3.48
N GLU A 225 -9.98 10.86 2.24
CA GLU A 225 -9.96 9.85 1.17
C GLU A 225 -8.54 9.35 0.91
N LEU A 226 -7.58 10.25 0.79
CA LEU A 226 -6.17 9.90 0.55
C LEU A 226 -5.59 9.03 1.69
N VAL A 227 -5.82 9.41 2.94
CA VAL A 227 -5.40 8.61 4.12
C VAL A 227 -6.02 7.23 4.06
N ALA A 228 -7.33 7.16 3.85
CA ALA A 228 -8.05 5.90 3.85
C ALA A 228 -7.57 4.97 2.71
N GLN A 229 -7.33 5.51 1.51
CA GLN A 229 -6.77 4.75 0.39
C GLN A 229 -5.36 4.23 0.70
N TRP A 230 -4.48 5.05 1.25
CA TRP A 230 -3.11 4.64 1.59
C TRP A 230 -3.07 3.56 2.68
N LEU A 231 -3.89 3.73 3.73
CA LEU A 231 -4.01 2.73 4.79
C LEU A 231 -4.60 1.43 4.26
N LEU A 232 -5.64 1.50 3.42
CA LEU A 232 -6.24 0.32 2.80
C LEU A 232 -5.24 -0.43 1.91
N GLN A 233 -4.53 0.29 1.04
CA GLN A 233 -3.55 -0.31 0.13
C GLN A 233 -2.45 -1.06 0.90
N HIS A 234 -1.87 -0.41 1.91
CA HIS A 234 -0.85 -1.04 2.75
C HIS A 234 -1.40 -2.27 3.49
N SER A 235 -2.56 -2.12 4.14
CA SER A 235 -3.16 -3.19 4.94
C SER A 235 -3.61 -4.38 4.10
N ARG A 236 -4.10 -4.15 2.88
CA ARG A 236 -4.41 -5.23 1.91
C ARG A 236 -3.16 -5.99 1.49
N THR A 237 -2.04 -5.32 1.29
CA THR A 237 -0.77 -5.98 0.97
C THR A 237 -0.34 -6.88 2.13
N VAL A 238 -0.36 -6.37 3.35
CA VAL A 238 -0.02 -7.16 4.55
C VAL A 238 -0.96 -8.35 4.72
N LEU A 239 -2.27 -8.16 4.54
CA LEU A 239 -3.26 -9.24 4.62
C LEU A 239 -3.02 -10.30 3.54
N ALA A 240 -2.73 -9.88 2.31
CA ALA A 240 -2.47 -10.80 1.20
C ALA A 240 -1.24 -11.67 1.44
N GLU A 241 -0.16 -11.10 1.98
CA GLU A 241 1.05 -11.83 2.37
C GLU A 241 0.75 -12.85 3.49
N LEU A 242 0.00 -12.44 4.52
CA LEU A 242 -0.43 -13.30 5.61
C LEU A 242 -1.24 -14.51 5.14
N VAL A 243 -2.23 -14.26 4.30
CA VAL A 243 -3.14 -15.30 3.80
C VAL A 243 -2.42 -16.26 2.85
N ALA A 244 -1.42 -15.76 2.10
CA ALA A 244 -0.60 -16.59 1.21
C ALA A 244 0.30 -17.56 1.99
N THR A 245 0.85 -17.16 3.13
CA THR A 245 1.72 -18.02 3.96
C THR A 245 0.96 -19.10 4.72
N LYS A 246 -0.35 -18.92 4.93
CA LYS A 246 -1.25 -19.83 5.68
C LYS A 246 -0.80 -20.15 7.13
N ASP A 247 0.12 -19.36 7.69
CA ASP A 247 0.60 -19.55 9.08
C ASP A 247 -0.04 -18.53 10.03
N PHE A 248 -1.36 -18.65 10.19
CA PHE A 248 -2.16 -17.76 11.03
C PHE A 248 -1.81 -17.84 12.53
N SER A 249 -1.18 -18.93 12.97
CA SER A 249 -0.90 -19.16 14.40
C SER A 249 0.23 -18.28 14.94
N LYS A 250 1.20 -17.92 14.09
CA LYS A 250 2.33 -17.06 14.48
C LYS A 250 2.05 -15.57 14.36
N GLU A 251 0.98 -15.20 13.68
CA GLU A 251 0.71 -13.82 13.28
C GLU A 251 -0.62 -13.26 13.84
N GLU A 252 -1.12 -13.88 14.92
CA GLU A 252 -2.35 -13.45 15.61
C GLU A 252 -2.32 -11.96 16.01
N ARG A 253 -1.14 -11.45 16.37
CA ARG A 253 -0.96 -10.04 16.69
C ARG A 253 -1.20 -9.15 15.47
N THR A 254 -0.63 -9.51 14.32
CA THR A 254 -0.80 -8.75 13.08
C THR A 254 -2.25 -8.77 12.61
N LEU A 255 -2.96 -9.88 12.76
CA LEU A 255 -4.39 -9.97 12.45
C LEU A 255 -5.25 -9.09 13.37
N ARG A 256 -4.92 -9.03 14.67
CA ARG A 256 -5.57 -8.09 15.61
C ARG A 256 -5.32 -6.63 15.22
N ASP A 257 -4.08 -6.30 14.87
CA ASP A 257 -3.71 -4.96 14.41
C ASP A 257 -4.48 -4.56 13.14
N LEU A 258 -4.56 -5.48 12.16
CA LEU A 258 -5.35 -5.27 10.94
C LEU A 258 -6.84 -5.06 11.24
N LEU A 259 -7.38 -5.75 12.24
CA LEU A 259 -8.78 -5.57 12.64
C LEU A 259 -9.04 -4.16 13.20
N VAL A 260 -8.10 -3.64 13.99
CA VAL A 260 -8.18 -2.24 14.49
C VAL A 260 -8.15 -1.25 13.33
N ILE A 261 -7.24 -1.42 12.38
CA ILE A 261 -7.11 -0.54 11.21
C ILE A 261 -8.37 -0.64 10.33
N ALA A 262 -8.84 -1.85 10.03
CA ALA A 262 -10.03 -2.06 9.22
C ALA A 262 -11.29 -1.45 9.90
N GLY A 263 -11.41 -1.61 11.22
CA GLY A 263 -12.47 -0.98 12.02
C GLY A 263 -12.40 0.54 12.02
N ALA A 264 -11.21 1.13 11.98
CA ALA A 264 -11.02 2.57 11.81
C ALA A 264 -11.43 3.03 10.40
N LEU A 265 -11.05 2.28 9.36
CA LEU A 265 -11.37 2.61 7.97
C LEU A 265 -12.87 2.70 7.70
N ILE A 266 -13.67 1.75 8.21
CA ILE A 266 -15.14 1.78 8.05
C ILE A 266 -15.82 2.92 8.82
N LYS A 267 -15.18 3.45 9.86
CA LYS A 267 -15.66 4.65 10.59
C LYS A 267 -15.33 5.94 9.84
N VAL A 268 -14.18 5.98 9.17
CA VAL A 268 -13.73 7.14 8.38
C VAL A 268 -14.46 7.21 7.05
N ARG A 269 -14.67 6.07 6.38
CA ARG A 269 -15.25 5.98 5.04
C ARG A 269 -16.27 4.83 4.94
N LYS A 270 -17.33 5.06 4.18
CA LYS A 270 -18.45 4.11 4.06
C LYS A 270 -18.54 3.43 2.68
N GLU A 271 -17.53 3.58 1.83
CA GLU A 271 -17.52 2.94 0.52
C GLU A 271 -17.32 1.43 0.64
N ALA A 272 -17.89 0.70 -0.33
CA ALA A 272 -17.89 -0.77 -0.38
C ALA A 272 -16.52 -1.42 -0.15
N GLN A 273 -15.45 -0.83 -0.69
CA GLN A 273 -14.08 -1.35 -0.58
C GLN A 273 -13.56 -1.46 0.86
N TYR A 274 -13.97 -0.55 1.76
CA TYR A 274 -13.56 -0.59 3.17
C TYR A 274 -14.34 -1.65 3.94
N HIS A 275 -15.63 -1.81 3.64
CA HIS A 275 -16.46 -2.84 4.23
C HIS A 275 -16.06 -4.25 3.78
N THR A 276 -15.70 -4.43 2.51
CA THR A 276 -15.17 -5.71 2.01
C THR A 276 -13.83 -6.06 2.64
N PHE A 277 -12.94 -5.07 2.81
CA PHE A 277 -11.67 -5.29 3.50
C PHE A 277 -11.87 -5.66 4.97
N TYR A 278 -12.78 -4.99 5.68
CA TYR A 278 -13.12 -5.36 7.06
C TYR A 278 -13.64 -6.80 7.16
N THR A 279 -14.48 -7.20 6.21
CA THR A 279 -14.94 -8.59 6.10
C THR A 279 -13.80 -9.56 5.87
N ASP A 280 -12.85 -9.24 4.98
CA ASP A 280 -11.68 -10.08 4.70
C ASP A 280 -10.83 -10.28 5.96
N VAL A 281 -10.63 -9.24 6.75
CA VAL A 281 -9.91 -9.32 8.03
C VAL A 281 -10.66 -10.17 9.05
N LEU A 282 -11.99 -10.06 9.13
CA LEU A 282 -12.81 -10.92 10.00
C LEU A 282 -12.71 -12.39 9.58
N ILE A 283 -12.74 -12.69 8.29
CA ILE A 283 -12.57 -14.06 7.77
C ILE A 283 -11.19 -14.60 8.14
N ALA A 284 -10.13 -13.80 7.96
CA ALA A 284 -8.76 -14.17 8.34
C ALA A 284 -8.62 -14.47 9.83
N ASN A 285 -9.36 -13.75 10.68
CA ASN A 285 -9.45 -14.00 12.14
C ASN A 285 -10.35 -15.18 12.53
N GLY A 286 -10.98 -15.86 11.57
CA GLY A 286 -11.92 -16.95 11.84
C GLY A 286 -13.28 -16.52 12.39
N ARG A 287 -13.59 -15.23 12.39
CA ARG A 287 -14.83 -14.64 12.93
C ARG A 287 -15.94 -14.64 11.87
N TYR A 288 -16.32 -15.83 11.40
CA TYR A 288 -17.20 -16.01 10.23
C TYR A 288 -18.63 -15.48 10.43
N GLU A 289 -19.21 -15.64 11.61
CA GLU A 289 -20.57 -15.15 11.90
C GLU A 289 -20.63 -13.62 11.94
N GLU A 290 -19.59 -12.98 12.48
CA GLU A 290 -19.49 -11.53 12.49
C GLU A 290 -19.24 -10.98 11.08
N ALA A 291 -18.43 -11.68 10.26
CA ALA A 291 -18.22 -11.33 8.87
C ALA A 291 -19.54 -11.38 8.08
N LEU A 292 -20.36 -12.40 8.30
CA LEU A 292 -21.67 -12.53 7.66
C LEU A 292 -22.63 -11.41 8.10
N ALA A 293 -22.70 -11.15 9.39
CA ALA A 293 -23.55 -10.08 9.93
C ALA A 293 -23.14 -8.71 9.37
N HIS A 294 -21.83 -8.45 9.31
CA HIS A 294 -21.30 -7.20 8.74
C HIS A 294 -21.63 -7.04 7.25
N LEU A 295 -21.49 -8.11 6.46
CA LEU A 295 -21.87 -8.07 5.03
C LEU A 295 -23.37 -7.76 4.86
N GLN A 296 -24.22 -8.39 5.66
CA GLN A 296 -25.67 -8.15 5.60
C GLN A 296 -26.05 -6.73 6.03
N GLU A 297 -25.37 -6.19 7.04
CA GLU A 297 -25.58 -4.81 7.50
C GLU A 297 -25.12 -3.78 6.45
N ALA A 298 -23.94 -3.97 5.88
CA ALA A 298 -23.33 -3.02 4.96
C ALA A 298 -23.94 -3.03 3.56
N PHE A 299 -24.33 -4.22 3.04
CA PHE A 299 -24.77 -4.41 1.65
C PHE A 299 -26.23 -4.89 1.51
N GLY A 300 -26.92 -5.13 2.62
CA GLY A 300 -28.27 -5.69 2.64
C GLY A 300 -28.31 -7.20 2.35
N HIS A 301 -29.49 -7.78 2.44
CA HIS A 301 -29.68 -9.23 2.28
C HIS A 301 -29.57 -9.72 0.82
N SER A 302 -29.80 -8.86 -0.16
CA SER A 302 -29.78 -9.23 -1.58
C SER A 302 -28.38 -9.25 -2.22
N LEU A 303 -27.37 -8.67 -1.53
CA LEU A 303 -25.96 -8.62 -1.95
C LEU A 303 -25.77 -8.42 -3.47
N ALA A 304 -26.28 -7.32 -3.99
CA ALA A 304 -26.15 -6.97 -5.40
C ALA A 304 -24.69 -6.63 -5.79
N ASP A 305 -23.86 -6.28 -4.80
CA ASP A 305 -22.45 -6.02 -5.01
C ASP A 305 -21.68 -7.34 -5.19
N GLU A 306 -20.92 -7.43 -6.28
CA GLU A 306 -20.22 -8.66 -6.66
C GLU A 306 -19.05 -8.98 -5.72
N LEU A 307 -18.35 -7.95 -5.25
CA LEU A 307 -17.25 -8.13 -4.30
C LEU A 307 -17.76 -8.63 -2.96
N ALA A 308 -18.90 -8.13 -2.50
CA ALA A 308 -19.58 -8.60 -1.31
C ALA A 308 -20.11 -10.03 -1.49
N SER A 309 -20.69 -10.33 -2.66
CA SER A 309 -21.16 -11.67 -3.02
C SER A 309 -20.02 -12.70 -3.04
N ALA A 310 -18.85 -12.32 -3.50
CA ALA A 310 -17.67 -13.18 -3.47
C ALA A 310 -17.20 -13.50 -2.04
N ARG A 311 -17.27 -12.54 -1.10
CA ARG A 311 -16.99 -12.79 0.33
C ARG A 311 -18.03 -13.71 0.94
N LEU A 312 -19.29 -13.50 0.59
CA LEU A 312 -20.34 -14.44 0.99
C LEU A 312 -20.04 -15.88 0.49
N ALA A 313 -19.51 -16.01 -0.73
CA ALA A 313 -19.11 -17.31 -1.26
C ALA A 313 -18.05 -18.01 -0.41
N VAL A 314 -17.04 -17.27 0.11
CA VAL A 314 -16.06 -17.82 1.06
C VAL A 314 -16.77 -18.34 2.32
N LEU A 315 -17.69 -17.56 2.87
CA LEU A 315 -18.46 -17.95 4.07
C LEU A 315 -19.39 -19.16 3.78
N GLN A 316 -19.98 -19.23 2.60
CA GLN A 316 -20.80 -20.37 2.16
C GLN A 316 -19.96 -21.65 2.06
N LEU A 317 -18.70 -21.58 1.59
CA LEU A 317 -17.78 -22.71 1.61
C LEU A 317 -17.50 -23.20 3.01
N LYS A 318 -17.33 -22.30 3.98
CA LYS A 318 -17.18 -22.67 5.39
C LYS A 318 -18.43 -23.39 5.93
N LYS A 319 -19.61 -23.06 5.42
CA LYS A 319 -20.89 -23.74 5.70
C LYS A 319 -21.18 -24.95 4.78
N ARG A 320 -20.22 -25.38 3.96
CA ARG A 320 -20.32 -26.51 3.01
C ARG A 320 -21.33 -26.35 1.88
N ASN A 321 -21.76 -25.14 1.55
CA ASN A 321 -22.63 -24.85 0.39
C ASN A 321 -21.78 -24.53 -0.84
N VAL A 322 -21.21 -25.57 -1.46
CA VAL A 322 -20.25 -25.42 -2.57
C VAL A 322 -20.88 -24.91 -3.88
N PRO A 323 -22.10 -25.35 -4.30
CA PRO A 323 -22.69 -24.87 -5.56
C PRO A 323 -22.97 -23.37 -5.58
N ALA A 324 -23.50 -22.82 -4.47
CA ALA A 324 -23.73 -21.38 -4.36
C ALA A 324 -22.43 -20.57 -4.40
N ALA A 325 -21.40 -21.06 -3.71
CA ALA A 325 -20.08 -20.45 -3.74
C ALA A 325 -19.46 -20.49 -5.15
N ALA A 326 -19.56 -21.63 -5.87
CA ALA A 326 -19.08 -21.77 -7.24
C ALA A 326 -19.76 -20.78 -8.19
N HIS A 327 -21.06 -20.53 -8.02
CA HIS A 327 -21.78 -19.55 -8.82
C HIS A 327 -21.23 -18.13 -8.64
N SER A 328 -21.11 -17.65 -7.39
CA SER A 328 -20.61 -16.31 -7.10
C SER A 328 -19.16 -16.13 -7.56
N PHE A 329 -18.29 -17.11 -7.30
CA PHE A 329 -16.91 -17.07 -7.77
C PHE A 329 -16.77 -17.11 -9.28
N SER A 330 -17.67 -17.82 -10.00
CA SER A 330 -17.65 -17.84 -11.46
C SER A 330 -17.95 -16.49 -12.08
N ILE A 331 -18.74 -15.66 -11.41
CA ILE A 331 -19.02 -14.27 -11.83
C ILE A 331 -17.77 -13.42 -11.63
N LEU A 332 -17.14 -13.50 -10.45
CA LEU A 332 -15.91 -12.77 -10.16
C LEU A 332 -14.77 -13.18 -11.08
N ALA A 333 -14.62 -14.47 -11.39
CA ALA A 333 -13.59 -15.00 -12.28
C ALA A 333 -13.59 -14.36 -13.69
N LYS A 334 -14.71 -13.83 -14.15
CA LYS A 334 -14.80 -13.13 -15.44
C LYS A 334 -14.35 -11.69 -15.39
N LYS A 335 -14.39 -11.07 -14.21
CA LYS A 335 -14.14 -9.64 -14.03
C LYS A 335 -12.78 -9.36 -13.44
N ASP A 336 -12.44 -10.07 -12.37
CA ASP A 336 -11.19 -9.88 -11.63
C ASP A 336 -10.65 -11.22 -11.11
N GLU A 337 -9.77 -11.80 -11.91
CA GLU A 337 -9.08 -13.06 -11.59
C GLU A 337 -8.15 -12.91 -10.37
N ARG A 338 -7.52 -11.72 -10.19
CA ARG A 338 -6.59 -11.47 -9.08
C ARG A 338 -7.31 -11.40 -7.74
N GLU A 339 -8.48 -10.76 -7.72
CA GLU A 339 -9.31 -10.71 -6.52
C GLU A 339 -9.84 -12.10 -6.16
N LEU A 340 -10.18 -12.91 -7.15
CA LEU A 340 -10.57 -14.31 -6.94
C LEU A 340 -9.40 -15.13 -6.36
N GLU A 341 -8.19 -15.02 -6.91
CA GLU A 341 -7.00 -15.69 -6.39
C GLU A 341 -6.73 -15.31 -4.92
N PHE A 342 -6.87 -14.05 -4.59
CA PHE A 342 -6.76 -13.59 -3.21
C PHE A 342 -7.78 -14.27 -2.30
N LEU A 343 -9.06 -14.31 -2.69
CA LEU A 343 -10.11 -14.93 -1.88
C LEU A 343 -9.95 -16.45 -1.76
N LEU A 344 -9.43 -17.11 -2.78
CA LEU A 344 -9.17 -18.55 -2.73
C LEU A 344 -8.07 -18.94 -1.72
N ASN A 345 -7.21 -18.01 -1.32
CA ASN A 345 -6.25 -18.27 -0.26
C ASN A 345 -6.90 -18.49 1.12
N PHE A 346 -8.11 -17.98 1.35
CA PHE A 346 -8.89 -18.26 2.57
C PHE A 346 -9.49 -19.67 2.60
N VAL A 347 -9.46 -20.37 1.45
CA VAL A 347 -10.08 -21.67 1.26
C VAL A 347 -9.02 -22.77 1.41
N ASP A 348 -9.30 -23.81 2.17
CA ASP A 348 -8.37 -24.93 2.34
C ASP A 348 -8.29 -25.81 1.07
N ALA A 349 -7.22 -26.61 0.96
CA ALA A 349 -6.94 -27.42 -0.21
C ALA A 349 -8.05 -28.43 -0.55
N LYS A 350 -8.71 -29.01 0.46
CA LYS A 350 -9.81 -29.96 0.24
C LYS A 350 -11.04 -29.25 -0.30
N GLN A 351 -11.35 -28.09 0.24
CA GLN A 351 -12.45 -27.25 -0.26
C GLN A 351 -12.16 -26.74 -1.68
N GLN A 352 -10.92 -26.33 -1.99
CA GLN A 352 -10.52 -25.94 -3.34
C GLN A 352 -10.68 -27.10 -4.34
N GLN A 353 -10.28 -28.30 -3.97
CA GLN A 353 -10.44 -29.49 -4.82
C GLN A 353 -11.93 -29.78 -5.10
N HIS A 354 -12.77 -29.75 -4.07
CA HIS A 354 -14.21 -29.96 -4.25
C HIS A 354 -14.84 -28.84 -5.09
N LEU A 355 -14.44 -27.60 -4.84
CA LEU A 355 -14.91 -26.44 -5.62
C LEU A 355 -14.53 -26.57 -7.11
N SER A 356 -13.31 -27.05 -7.42
CA SER A 356 -12.88 -27.28 -8.80
C SER A 356 -13.75 -28.31 -9.53
N GLN A 357 -14.11 -29.38 -8.83
CA GLN A 357 -14.97 -30.44 -9.39
C GLN A 357 -16.39 -29.93 -9.69
N VAL A 358 -17.00 -29.23 -8.71
CA VAL A 358 -18.34 -28.65 -8.88
C VAL A 358 -18.33 -27.60 -9.97
N ALA A 359 -17.34 -26.71 -10.00
CA ALA A 359 -17.22 -25.71 -11.05
C ALA A 359 -17.09 -26.34 -12.46
N ALA A 360 -16.28 -27.39 -12.60
CA ALA A 360 -16.14 -28.09 -13.87
C ALA A 360 -17.43 -28.80 -14.30
N GLN A 361 -18.19 -29.38 -13.36
CA GLN A 361 -19.49 -30.00 -13.65
C GLN A 361 -20.49 -28.96 -14.15
N GLU A 362 -20.63 -27.82 -13.47
CA GLU A 362 -21.50 -26.72 -13.89
C GLU A 362 -21.09 -26.16 -15.27
N GLY A 363 -19.75 -25.96 -15.46
CA GLY A 363 -19.21 -25.55 -16.75
C GLY A 363 -19.60 -26.51 -17.91
N ASN A 364 -19.51 -27.82 -17.67
CA ASN A 364 -19.88 -28.84 -18.66
C ASN A 364 -21.40 -28.83 -18.96
N VAL A 365 -22.25 -28.62 -17.97
CA VAL A 365 -23.70 -28.47 -18.17
C VAL A 365 -23.97 -27.25 -19.06
N LEU A 366 -23.28 -26.12 -18.81
CA LEU A 366 -23.43 -24.92 -19.62
C LEU A 366 -22.92 -25.09 -21.06
N ILE A 367 -21.84 -25.85 -21.28
CA ILE A 367 -21.38 -26.20 -22.64
C ILE A 367 -22.46 -26.98 -23.40
N LYS A 368 -23.08 -27.97 -22.77
CA LYS A 368 -24.19 -28.76 -23.39
C LYS A 368 -25.37 -27.85 -23.77
N GLY A 369 -25.58 -26.78 -23.02
CA GLY A 369 -26.58 -25.75 -23.32
C GLY A 369 -26.10 -24.62 -24.23
N TYR A 370 -24.91 -24.73 -24.83
CA TYR A 370 -24.30 -23.72 -25.72
C TYR A 370 -24.04 -22.36 -25.03
N HIS A 371 -24.00 -22.33 -23.70
CA HIS A 371 -23.75 -21.12 -22.91
C HIS A 371 -22.25 -20.87 -22.61
N TYR A 372 -21.43 -20.85 -23.67
CA TYR A 372 -19.96 -20.76 -23.57
C TYR A 372 -19.46 -19.57 -22.75
N LYS A 373 -20.08 -18.38 -22.89
CA LYS A 373 -19.69 -17.18 -22.10
C LYS A 373 -19.87 -17.38 -20.58
N LYS A 374 -20.90 -18.11 -20.16
CA LYS A 374 -21.13 -18.42 -18.76
C LYS A 374 -20.17 -19.50 -18.28
N ALA A 375 -19.93 -20.52 -19.10
CA ALA A 375 -19.01 -21.61 -18.78
C ALA A 375 -17.57 -21.16 -18.54
N LEU A 376 -17.08 -20.09 -19.20
CA LEU A 376 -15.75 -19.56 -19.03
C LEU A 376 -15.42 -19.22 -17.57
N GLY A 377 -16.33 -18.59 -16.83
CA GLY A 377 -16.12 -18.25 -15.43
C GLY A 377 -15.94 -19.48 -14.55
N TYR A 378 -16.74 -20.52 -14.79
CA TYR A 378 -16.63 -21.77 -14.05
C TYR A 378 -15.32 -22.52 -14.34
N PHE A 379 -14.87 -22.56 -15.61
CA PHE A 379 -13.60 -23.19 -15.94
C PHE A 379 -12.41 -22.39 -15.44
N THR A 380 -12.47 -21.05 -15.46
CA THR A 380 -11.45 -20.22 -14.84
C THR A 380 -11.34 -20.51 -13.34
N LEU A 381 -12.47 -20.61 -12.64
CA LEU A 381 -12.50 -21.02 -11.23
C LEU A 381 -11.89 -22.42 -11.03
N ALA A 382 -12.28 -23.39 -11.87
CA ALA A 382 -11.75 -24.75 -11.79
C ALA A 382 -10.24 -24.81 -12.03
N ILE A 383 -9.70 -24.00 -12.93
CA ILE A 383 -8.27 -23.92 -13.25
C ILE A 383 -7.51 -23.34 -12.05
N LEU A 384 -7.96 -22.22 -11.48
CA LEU A 384 -7.31 -21.56 -10.35
C LEU A 384 -7.30 -22.45 -9.10
N THR A 385 -8.38 -23.18 -8.86
CA THR A 385 -8.50 -24.07 -7.68
C THR A 385 -7.79 -25.41 -7.85
N SER A 386 -7.45 -25.80 -9.07
CA SER A 386 -6.77 -27.07 -9.38
C SER A 386 -5.31 -26.95 -9.80
N LYS A 387 -4.71 -25.75 -9.65
CA LYS A 387 -3.33 -25.45 -10.07
C LYS A 387 -3.07 -25.75 -11.54
N ASP A 388 -3.91 -25.19 -12.41
CA ASP A 388 -3.83 -25.34 -13.86
C ASP A 388 -3.96 -26.80 -14.36
N ASN A 389 -4.96 -27.52 -13.91
CA ASN A 389 -5.21 -28.88 -14.38
C ASN A 389 -5.44 -28.88 -15.91
N PRO A 390 -4.67 -29.65 -16.70
CA PRO A 390 -4.76 -29.67 -18.15
C PRO A 390 -6.15 -29.99 -18.70
N ARG A 391 -6.93 -30.79 -17.98
CA ARG A 391 -8.32 -31.11 -18.37
C ARG A 391 -9.20 -29.86 -18.42
N TYR A 392 -9.12 -29.01 -17.42
CA TYR A 392 -9.93 -27.79 -17.34
C TYR A 392 -9.45 -26.71 -18.32
N LEU A 393 -8.11 -26.64 -18.54
CA LEU A 393 -7.53 -25.76 -19.56
C LEU A 393 -8.04 -26.13 -20.97
N ARG A 394 -8.11 -27.43 -21.32
CA ARG A 394 -8.69 -27.87 -22.61
C ARG A 394 -10.15 -27.47 -22.73
N GLN A 395 -10.93 -27.62 -21.66
CA GLN A 395 -12.36 -27.28 -21.69
C GLN A 395 -12.55 -25.75 -21.84
N ARG A 396 -11.71 -24.93 -21.18
CA ARG A 396 -11.76 -23.48 -21.36
C ARG A 396 -11.30 -23.06 -22.77
N ALA A 397 -10.26 -23.68 -23.30
CA ALA A 397 -9.80 -23.44 -24.66
C ALA A 397 -10.90 -23.77 -25.69
N ALA A 398 -11.63 -24.87 -25.50
CA ALA A 398 -12.77 -25.21 -26.35
C ALA A 398 -13.87 -24.13 -26.29
N CYS A 399 -14.17 -23.59 -25.12
CA CYS A 399 -15.12 -22.49 -25.00
C CYS A 399 -14.61 -21.22 -25.73
N PHE A 400 -13.34 -20.90 -25.63
CA PHE A 400 -12.73 -19.76 -26.35
C PHE A 400 -12.79 -19.98 -27.88
N MET A 401 -12.57 -21.21 -28.37
CA MET A 401 -12.70 -21.54 -29.78
C MET A 401 -14.12 -21.25 -30.30
N HIS A 402 -15.16 -21.72 -29.58
CA HIS A 402 -16.55 -21.43 -29.95
C HIS A 402 -16.89 -19.94 -29.93
N LEU A 403 -16.22 -19.17 -29.08
CA LEU A 403 -16.36 -17.71 -28.99
C LEU A 403 -15.44 -16.95 -29.95
N LYS A 404 -14.70 -17.66 -30.82
CA LYS A 404 -13.70 -17.10 -31.77
C LYS A 404 -12.60 -16.26 -31.12
N LYS A 405 -12.26 -16.55 -29.87
CA LYS A 405 -11.17 -15.91 -29.11
C LYS A 405 -9.91 -16.79 -29.16
N TYR A 406 -9.36 -16.95 -30.36
CA TYR A 406 -8.30 -17.92 -30.65
C TYR A 406 -7.02 -17.66 -29.88
N ASP A 407 -6.61 -16.39 -29.68
CA ASP A 407 -5.42 -16.04 -28.92
C ASP A 407 -5.47 -16.53 -27.46
N LYS A 408 -6.65 -16.46 -26.84
CA LYS A 408 -6.83 -16.94 -25.47
C LYS A 408 -6.87 -18.46 -25.39
N ALA A 409 -7.51 -19.11 -26.39
CA ALA A 409 -7.49 -20.56 -26.52
C ALA A 409 -6.06 -21.09 -26.71
N LEU A 410 -5.26 -20.38 -27.52
CA LEU A 410 -3.87 -20.74 -27.79
C LEU A 410 -3.02 -20.71 -26.51
N LYS A 411 -3.14 -19.66 -25.68
CA LYS A 411 -2.46 -19.57 -24.39
C LYS A 411 -2.80 -20.73 -23.45
N ASP A 412 -4.07 -21.13 -23.40
CA ASP A 412 -4.47 -22.29 -22.60
C ASP A 412 -3.87 -23.58 -23.14
N MET A 413 -3.85 -23.78 -24.46
CA MET A 413 -3.26 -24.97 -25.08
C MET A 413 -1.72 -25.01 -24.94
N GLU A 414 -1.04 -23.88 -24.92
CA GLU A 414 0.41 -23.81 -24.61
C GLU A 414 0.70 -24.32 -23.21
N LYS A 415 -0.06 -23.85 -22.21
CA LYS A 415 0.05 -24.37 -20.83
C LYS A 415 -0.26 -25.87 -20.73
N VAL A 416 -1.20 -26.39 -21.53
CA VAL A 416 -1.51 -27.82 -21.58
C VAL A 416 -0.32 -28.62 -22.10
N ILE A 417 0.33 -28.13 -23.16
CA ILE A 417 1.48 -28.80 -23.78
C ILE A 417 2.71 -28.77 -22.87
N GLU A 418 2.95 -27.67 -22.18
CA GLU A 418 4.03 -27.56 -21.19
C GLU A 418 3.89 -28.58 -20.03
N LYS A 419 2.68 -28.94 -19.66
CA LYS A 419 2.36 -29.87 -18.57
C LYS A 419 2.17 -31.34 -18.99
N HIS A 420 2.74 -31.76 -20.09
CA HIS A 420 2.50 -33.09 -20.70
C HIS A 420 2.90 -34.32 -19.85
N GLY A 421 3.59 -34.17 -18.71
CA GLY A 421 4.24 -35.26 -17.97
C GLY A 421 3.38 -36.48 -17.57
N CYS A 422 2.04 -36.36 -17.54
CA CYS A 422 1.11 -37.42 -17.08
C CYS A 422 0.00 -37.78 -18.10
N ASN A 423 0.03 -37.25 -19.32
CA ASN A 423 -1.02 -37.46 -20.30
C ASN A 423 -0.78 -38.69 -21.18
N SER A 424 -1.86 -39.38 -21.58
CA SER A 424 -1.76 -40.48 -22.55
C SER A 424 -1.21 -39.98 -23.90
N LEU A 425 -0.52 -40.83 -24.65
CA LEU A 425 -0.02 -40.52 -25.98
C LEU A 425 -1.09 -39.94 -26.87
N ARG A 426 -2.27 -40.56 -26.88
CA ARG A 426 -3.44 -40.12 -27.66
C ARG A 426 -3.85 -38.70 -27.32
N THR A 427 -3.91 -38.36 -26.04
CA THR A 427 -4.25 -37.01 -25.58
C THR A 427 -3.21 -35.97 -26.00
N ARG A 428 -1.94 -36.32 -25.93
CA ARG A 428 -0.84 -35.43 -26.39
C ARG A 428 -0.95 -35.11 -27.87
N VAL A 429 -1.22 -36.14 -28.70
CA VAL A 429 -1.43 -35.96 -30.14
C VAL A 429 -2.62 -35.03 -30.42
N GLN A 430 -3.73 -35.22 -29.71
CA GLN A 430 -4.90 -34.35 -29.83
C GLN A 430 -4.61 -32.91 -29.43
N ASP A 431 -3.80 -32.70 -28.40
CA ASP A 431 -3.39 -31.36 -27.95
C ASP A 431 -2.56 -30.62 -29.00
N HIS A 432 -1.58 -31.30 -29.63
CA HIS A 432 -0.81 -30.73 -30.75
C HIS A 432 -1.69 -30.42 -31.97
N CYS A 433 -2.63 -31.32 -32.32
CA CYS A 433 -3.58 -31.06 -33.41
C CYS A 433 -4.50 -29.87 -33.11
N SER A 434 -4.98 -29.75 -31.86
CA SER A 434 -5.82 -28.62 -31.45
C SER A 434 -5.04 -27.30 -31.47
N LYS A 435 -3.78 -27.29 -31.03
CA LYS A 435 -2.90 -26.14 -31.15
C LYS A 435 -2.64 -25.77 -32.61
N GLY A 436 -2.38 -26.75 -33.47
CA GLY A 436 -2.24 -26.55 -34.91
C GLY A 436 -3.47 -25.88 -35.54
N TYR A 437 -4.66 -26.34 -35.18
CA TYR A 437 -5.94 -25.73 -35.64
C TYR A 437 -6.05 -24.26 -35.19
N LEU A 438 -5.74 -23.97 -33.95
CA LEU A 438 -5.77 -22.59 -33.41
C LEU A 438 -4.78 -21.68 -34.12
N LEU A 439 -3.56 -22.16 -34.39
CA LEU A 439 -2.53 -21.42 -35.11
C LEU A 439 -2.95 -21.11 -36.55
N LEU A 440 -3.63 -22.04 -37.21
CA LEU A 440 -4.27 -21.77 -38.54
C LEU A 440 -5.32 -20.67 -38.45
N SER A 441 -6.09 -20.66 -37.37
CA SER A 441 -7.18 -19.67 -37.17
C SER A 441 -6.65 -18.26 -36.92
N VAL A 442 -5.40 -18.11 -36.43
CA VAL A 442 -4.69 -16.82 -36.25
C VAL A 442 -3.72 -16.53 -37.40
N SER A 443 -3.75 -17.33 -38.47
CA SER A 443 -2.88 -17.18 -39.65
C SER A 443 -1.39 -17.44 -39.43
N GLU A 444 -1.05 -18.16 -38.37
CA GLU A 444 0.33 -18.59 -38.03
C GLU A 444 0.66 -19.95 -38.68
N GLU A 445 0.63 -19.98 -40.01
CA GLU A 445 0.67 -21.24 -40.81
C GLU A 445 1.97 -22.04 -40.58
N GLY A 446 3.12 -21.36 -40.48
CA GLY A 446 4.42 -22.03 -40.24
C GLY A 446 4.50 -22.72 -38.88
N ALA A 447 3.99 -22.08 -37.84
CA ALA A 447 3.91 -22.68 -36.50
C ALA A 447 2.89 -23.82 -36.44
N ALA A 448 1.77 -23.69 -37.17
CA ALA A 448 0.75 -24.74 -37.29
C ALA A 448 1.32 -26.02 -37.91
N VAL A 449 2.07 -25.91 -39.01
CA VAL A 449 2.73 -27.05 -39.68
C VAL A 449 3.65 -27.78 -38.71
N LYS A 450 4.44 -27.05 -37.91
CA LYS A 450 5.32 -27.66 -36.88
C LYS A 450 4.52 -28.49 -35.88
N GLN A 451 3.39 -27.97 -35.39
CA GLN A 451 2.55 -28.68 -34.42
C GLN A 451 1.91 -29.95 -35.02
N TYR A 452 1.47 -29.90 -36.26
CA TYR A 452 0.97 -31.09 -36.93
C TYR A 452 2.06 -32.13 -37.19
N ILE A 453 3.28 -31.73 -37.55
CA ILE A 453 4.42 -32.65 -37.69
C ILE A 453 4.74 -33.31 -36.33
N GLU A 454 4.78 -32.56 -35.24
CA GLU A 454 4.97 -33.14 -33.91
C GLU A 454 3.87 -34.16 -33.56
N ALA A 455 2.62 -33.85 -33.85
CA ALA A 455 1.50 -34.79 -33.68
C ALA A 455 1.71 -36.08 -34.49
N LEU A 456 2.07 -35.97 -35.77
CA LEU A 456 2.31 -37.10 -36.68
C LEU A 456 3.51 -37.95 -36.28
N GLN A 457 4.54 -37.35 -35.69
CA GLN A 457 5.70 -38.04 -35.15
C GLN A 457 5.39 -38.83 -33.89
N LEU A 458 4.45 -38.36 -33.04
CA LEU A 458 4.03 -39.06 -31.85
C LEU A 458 3.18 -40.28 -32.15
N ASP A 459 2.14 -40.15 -32.95
CA ASP A 459 1.28 -41.24 -33.42
C ASP A 459 0.51 -40.81 -34.68
N GLU A 460 0.93 -41.35 -35.82
CA GLU A 460 0.42 -40.96 -37.14
C GLU A 460 -1.09 -41.27 -37.28
N SER A 461 -1.56 -42.43 -36.80
CA SER A 461 -2.95 -42.84 -36.93
C SER A 461 -3.91 -41.92 -36.17
N THR A 462 -3.57 -41.61 -34.92
CA THR A 462 -4.36 -40.69 -34.07
C THR A 462 -4.31 -39.26 -34.61
N ALA A 463 -3.15 -38.81 -35.12
CA ALA A 463 -3.00 -37.48 -35.69
C ALA A 463 -3.85 -37.29 -36.94
N LEU A 464 -3.83 -38.25 -37.88
CA LEU A 464 -4.65 -38.20 -39.10
C LEU A 464 -6.15 -38.17 -38.76
N CYS A 465 -6.60 -39.00 -37.84
CA CYS A 465 -7.99 -38.99 -37.36
C CYS A 465 -8.39 -37.64 -36.76
N SER A 466 -7.49 -37.04 -35.94
CA SER A 466 -7.73 -35.73 -35.29
C SER A 466 -7.76 -34.59 -36.32
N ILE A 467 -6.90 -34.62 -37.33
CA ILE A 467 -6.86 -33.62 -38.40
C ILE A 467 -8.14 -33.71 -39.25
N MET A 468 -8.55 -34.93 -39.60
CA MET A 468 -9.76 -35.15 -40.41
C MET A 468 -11.02 -34.63 -39.71
N ASN A 469 -11.16 -34.90 -38.41
CA ASN A 469 -12.30 -34.47 -37.60
C ASN A 469 -12.28 -32.97 -37.24
N GLY A 470 -11.15 -32.32 -37.26
CA GLY A 470 -10.97 -30.90 -36.89
C GLY A 470 -10.88 -29.98 -38.10
N SER A 471 -9.67 -29.80 -38.61
CA SER A 471 -9.35 -28.82 -39.68
C SER A 471 -9.70 -29.30 -41.09
N GLY A 472 -9.89 -30.62 -41.27
CA GLY A 472 -9.99 -31.27 -42.58
C GLY A 472 -8.64 -31.49 -43.26
N SER A 473 -8.43 -32.70 -43.79
CA SER A 473 -7.16 -33.10 -44.41
C SER A 473 -6.75 -32.20 -45.56
N GLU A 474 -7.71 -31.78 -46.39
CA GLU A 474 -7.45 -30.93 -47.56
C GLU A 474 -6.91 -29.53 -47.16
N ASN A 475 -7.53 -28.90 -46.16
CA ASN A 475 -7.10 -27.57 -45.71
C ASN A 475 -5.70 -27.58 -45.09
N VAL A 476 -5.39 -28.59 -44.27
CA VAL A 476 -4.08 -28.75 -43.66
C VAL A 476 -3.05 -29.07 -44.74
N ALA A 477 -3.34 -29.94 -45.72
CA ALA A 477 -2.43 -30.26 -46.83
C ALA A 477 -2.11 -29.02 -47.70
N LYS A 478 -3.10 -28.15 -47.95
CA LYS A 478 -2.86 -26.85 -48.64
C LYS A 478 -1.87 -25.98 -47.88
N THR A 479 -1.99 -25.93 -46.56
CA THR A 479 -1.05 -25.17 -45.71
C THR A 479 0.34 -25.79 -45.74
N PHE A 480 0.45 -27.12 -45.66
CA PHE A 480 1.74 -27.81 -45.83
C PHE A 480 2.37 -27.51 -47.17
N HIS A 481 1.61 -27.54 -48.28
CA HIS A 481 2.10 -27.16 -49.60
C HIS A 481 2.63 -25.73 -49.61
N LYS A 482 1.91 -24.77 -49.09
CA LYS A 482 2.30 -23.35 -49.05
C LYS A 482 3.63 -23.15 -48.29
N ILE A 483 3.77 -23.74 -47.11
CA ILE A 483 4.98 -23.63 -46.32
C ILE A 483 6.17 -24.40 -46.97
N ALA A 484 5.91 -25.58 -47.52
CA ALA A 484 6.91 -26.34 -48.25
C ALA A 484 7.43 -25.58 -49.50
N GLN A 485 6.50 -24.92 -50.22
CA GLN A 485 6.85 -24.08 -51.39
C GLN A 485 7.70 -22.88 -50.95
N CYS A 486 7.41 -22.17 -49.85
CA CYS A 486 8.22 -21.10 -49.33
C CYS A 486 9.64 -21.57 -48.97
N ASN A 487 9.75 -22.73 -48.29
CA ASN A 487 11.06 -23.31 -47.98
C ASN A 487 11.85 -23.72 -49.25
N PHE A 488 11.14 -24.24 -50.25
CA PHE A 488 11.76 -24.56 -51.54
C PHE A 488 12.33 -23.30 -52.23
N GLU A 489 11.55 -22.23 -52.28
CA GLU A 489 11.97 -20.94 -52.86
C GLU A 489 13.11 -20.30 -52.10
N SER A 490 13.19 -20.53 -50.79
CA SER A 490 14.30 -20.09 -49.91
C SER A 490 15.50 -21.03 -49.91
N GLN A 491 15.51 -22.05 -50.79
CA GLN A 491 16.57 -23.07 -50.94
C GLN A 491 16.78 -23.96 -49.69
N HIS A 492 15.83 -24.02 -48.78
CA HIS A 492 15.83 -24.96 -47.65
C HIS A 492 15.21 -26.30 -48.05
N TYR A 493 15.92 -27.03 -48.93
CA TYR A 493 15.38 -28.22 -49.57
C TYR A 493 15.10 -29.39 -48.64
N GLU A 494 15.91 -29.60 -47.62
CA GLU A 494 15.67 -30.65 -46.62
C GLU A 494 14.38 -30.44 -45.85
N GLU A 495 14.16 -29.20 -45.37
CA GLU A 495 12.93 -28.84 -44.67
C GLU A 495 11.70 -28.91 -45.61
N ALA A 496 11.84 -28.38 -46.82
CA ALA A 496 10.81 -28.47 -47.84
C ALA A 496 10.43 -29.92 -48.15
N TRP A 497 11.43 -30.82 -48.23
CA TRP A 497 11.19 -32.26 -48.43
C TRP A 497 10.44 -32.87 -47.26
N LYS A 498 10.87 -32.63 -46.02
CA LYS A 498 10.26 -33.13 -44.82
C LYS A 498 8.79 -32.69 -44.72
N ILE A 499 8.51 -31.39 -44.92
CA ILE A 499 7.14 -30.83 -44.87
C ILE A 499 6.29 -31.45 -45.99
N THR A 500 6.80 -31.61 -47.21
CA THR A 500 6.10 -32.21 -48.34
C THR A 500 5.74 -33.68 -48.07
N ASP A 501 6.64 -34.43 -47.46
CA ASP A 501 6.42 -35.83 -47.12
C ASP A 501 5.33 -36.02 -46.09
N TYR A 502 5.37 -35.21 -45.00
CA TYR A 502 4.26 -35.21 -43.99
C TYR A 502 2.94 -34.70 -44.56
N GLY A 503 2.97 -33.71 -45.48
CA GLY A 503 1.74 -33.25 -46.16
C GLY A 503 1.11 -34.35 -47.02
N LEU A 504 1.92 -35.18 -47.67
CA LEU A 504 1.43 -36.33 -48.44
C LEU A 504 0.90 -37.50 -47.57
N LYS A 505 1.33 -37.58 -46.30
CA LYS A 505 0.72 -38.50 -45.35
C LYS A 505 -0.69 -38.04 -44.93
N ILE A 506 -0.91 -36.73 -44.85
CA ILE A 506 -2.21 -36.13 -44.51
C ILE A 506 -3.19 -36.26 -45.70
N ASP A 507 -2.74 -35.95 -46.91
CA ASP A 507 -3.51 -36.09 -48.14
C ASP A 507 -2.64 -36.69 -49.24
N GLN A 508 -2.74 -38.02 -49.38
CA GLN A 508 -1.97 -38.80 -50.36
C GLN A 508 -2.27 -38.43 -51.82
N ASN A 509 -3.43 -37.84 -52.07
CA ASN A 509 -3.84 -37.52 -53.44
C ASN A 509 -3.62 -36.05 -53.81
N ASN A 510 -3.08 -35.24 -52.94
CA ASN A 510 -2.84 -33.83 -53.20
C ASN A 510 -1.91 -33.59 -54.41
N PRO A 511 -2.40 -32.98 -55.53
CA PRO A 511 -1.66 -32.87 -56.77
C PRO A 511 -0.48 -31.90 -56.64
N ASP A 512 -0.60 -30.85 -55.82
CA ASP A 512 0.41 -29.80 -55.70
C ASP A 512 1.61 -30.28 -54.88
N LEU A 513 1.36 -31.03 -53.80
CA LEU A 513 2.39 -31.68 -53.01
C LEU A 513 3.14 -32.75 -53.84
N LYS A 514 2.44 -33.52 -54.70
CA LYS A 514 3.09 -34.46 -55.59
C LYS A 514 4.01 -33.78 -56.61
N LYS A 515 3.56 -32.68 -57.22
CA LYS A 515 4.36 -31.84 -58.11
C LYS A 515 5.60 -31.30 -57.41
N LEU A 516 5.42 -30.75 -56.21
CA LEU A 516 6.54 -30.20 -55.42
C LEU A 516 7.56 -31.29 -55.04
N LYS A 517 7.10 -32.48 -54.65
CA LYS A 517 7.97 -33.62 -54.35
C LYS A 517 8.82 -34.04 -55.58
N THR A 518 8.25 -33.99 -56.78
CA THR A 518 8.95 -34.28 -58.02
C THR A 518 10.00 -33.22 -58.34
N ARG A 519 9.69 -31.94 -58.08
CA ARG A 519 10.64 -30.83 -58.28
C ARG A 519 11.81 -30.95 -57.28
N LEU A 520 11.53 -31.21 -56.01
CA LEU A 520 12.55 -31.43 -54.97
C LEU A 520 13.50 -32.60 -55.30
N LYS A 521 12.96 -33.70 -55.87
CA LYS A 521 13.81 -34.81 -56.34
C LYS A 521 14.75 -34.40 -57.45
N ARG A 522 14.36 -33.56 -58.41
CA ARG A 522 15.22 -33.08 -59.50
C ARG A 522 16.35 -32.20 -58.97
N GLU A 523 16.06 -31.29 -58.04
CA GLU A 523 17.08 -30.43 -57.43
C GLU A 523 18.09 -31.25 -56.62
N ALA A 524 17.63 -32.22 -55.82
CA ALA A 524 18.49 -33.13 -55.06
C ALA A 524 19.41 -33.97 -55.98
N SER A 525 18.88 -34.36 -57.15
CA SER A 525 19.68 -35.13 -58.16
C SER A 525 20.67 -34.22 -58.92
N GLY A 526 20.35 -32.92 -59.06
CA GLY A 526 21.25 -31.94 -59.70
C GLY A 526 22.43 -31.50 -58.84
N CYS A 527 22.29 -31.51 -57.50
CA CYS A 527 23.36 -31.20 -56.59
C CYS A 527 24.44 -32.31 -56.44
N SER A 528 24.18 -33.51 -56.94
CA SER A 528 25.15 -34.62 -56.90
C SER A 528 26.08 -34.66 -58.10
N ILE A 529 26.12 -33.62 -58.96
CA ILE A 529 26.93 -33.52 -60.17
C ILE A 529 27.84 -32.28 -60.13
N HIS A 530 28.27 -31.85 -58.96
CA HIS A 530 29.36 -30.90 -58.87
C HIS A 530 30.34 -31.27 -57.75
#